data_4c67959fc1a9917b16a3425f2207c5a5
#
_entry.id   4c67959fc1a9917b16a3425f2207c5a5
#
_cell.length_a   1.000
_cell.length_b   1.000
_cell.length_c   1.000
_cell.angle_alpha   90.00
_cell.angle_beta   90.00
_cell.angle_gamma   90.00
#
_symmetry.space_group_name_H-M   'P 1'
#
loop_
_entity.id
_entity.type
_entity.pdbx_description
1 polymer ?
#
loop_
_entity_poly.entity_id
_entity_poly.type
_entity_poly.pdbx_seq_one_letter_code
_entity_poly.pdbx_strand_id
1 'polypeptide(L)'
;MSAEFKIQSQADNLTLFGRHWSAETPRAVMCLVHGFGEHSGRYEHMAQHLNGAGISVVAIDLRGHGRSEGPRGVSRQYADMSADLNTLLAKTKTLYPHLPHYLFGHSMGGGLVLHHGLFKPSAGLNGYLVSAPLILPKDPVPKALLGLAKILRHILPNGGLPNPISGEKISTLPNEKAIYESDDLNHGRLGFGLAVGMIGAGEEVLTKAKDWNKPLCLWHSKEDKLTDFSASEAFSQQAQNCEFITFENVEHEMHNDTSREAVYALMLKFMDLKTV
;
A
#
# COMPACT_ATOMS: atom_id res chain seq x y z
N MET A 1 16.27 -14.15 2.78
CA MET A 1 15.62 -13.89 4.10
C MET A 1 15.74 -12.40 4.40
N SER A 2 14.70 -11.79 4.95
CA SER A 2 14.73 -10.38 5.36
C SER A 2 15.46 -10.19 6.69
N ALA A 3 16.16 -9.07 6.83
CA ALA A 3 16.56 -8.55 8.13
C ALA A 3 15.38 -7.81 8.76
N GLU A 4 15.09 -8.07 10.02
CA GLU A 4 14.02 -7.40 10.77
C GLU A 4 14.57 -6.20 11.53
N PHE A 5 13.76 -5.15 11.67
CA PHE A 5 14.09 -3.98 12.47
C PHE A 5 12.87 -3.39 13.17
N LYS A 6 13.10 -2.53 14.14
CA LYS A 6 12.08 -1.69 14.78
C LYS A 6 12.45 -0.22 14.59
N ILE A 7 11.46 0.63 14.44
CA ILE A 7 11.64 2.07 14.27
C ILE A 7 10.48 2.81 14.93
N GLN A 8 10.74 4.00 15.47
CA GLN A 8 9.72 4.83 16.10
C GLN A 8 9.01 5.70 15.06
N SER A 9 7.67 5.69 15.06
CA SER A 9 6.87 6.61 14.25
C SER A 9 7.15 8.06 14.58
N GLN A 10 7.27 8.90 13.56
CA GLN A 10 7.42 10.35 13.72
C GLN A 10 6.14 11.03 14.28
N ALA A 11 4.98 10.34 14.27
CA ALA A 11 3.73 10.90 14.77
C ALA A 11 3.67 10.93 16.31
N ASP A 12 4.03 9.82 16.95
CA ASP A 12 3.73 9.57 18.36
C ASP A 12 4.69 8.60 19.04
N ASN A 13 5.83 8.29 18.42
CA ASN A 13 6.82 7.31 18.88
C ASN A 13 6.29 5.87 19.03
N LEU A 14 5.17 5.53 18.37
CA LEU A 14 4.69 4.16 18.31
C LEU A 14 5.73 3.29 17.59
N THR A 15 6.02 2.10 18.14
CA THR A 15 7.00 1.18 17.55
C THR A 15 6.44 0.50 16.32
N LEU A 16 7.07 0.75 15.17
CA LEU A 16 6.77 0.08 13.91
C LEU A 16 7.77 -1.05 13.71
N PHE A 17 7.25 -2.22 13.33
CA PHE A 17 8.05 -3.35 12.88
C PHE A 17 8.37 -3.20 11.40
N GLY A 18 9.59 -3.54 10.99
CA GLY A 18 10.00 -3.45 9.60
C GLY A 18 10.81 -4.65 9.13
N ARG A 19 10.85 -4.79 7.81
CA ARG A 19 11.62 -5.80 7.08
C ARG A 19 12.50 -5.12 6.04
N HIS A 20 13.69 -5.66 5.88
CA HIS A 20 14.64 -5.22 4.87
C HIS A 20 15.17 -6.45 4.11
N TRP A 21 14.83 -6.53 2.83
CA TRP A 21 15.35 -7.50 1.88
C TRP A 21 16.45 -6.82 1.06
N SER A 22 17.69 -7.10 1.40
CA SER A 22 18.84 -6.52 0.72
C SER A 22 19.21 -7.34 -0.50
N ALA A 23 19.30 -6.70 -1.66
CA ALA A 23 19.94 -7.30 -2.83
C ALA A 23 21.46 -7.42 -2.60
N GLU A 24 22.10 -8.39 -3.22
CA GLU A 24 23.54 -8.59 -3.13
C GLU A 24 24.31 -7.39 -3.71
N THR A 25 23.88 -6.91 -4.86
CA THR A 25 24.42 -5.73 -5.55
C THR A 25 23.30 -4.73 -5.81
N PRO A 26 22.92 -3.89 -4.83
CA PRO A 26 21.76 -3.03 -4.96
C PRO A 26 22.01 -1.89 -5.97
N ARG A 27 21.12 -1.77 -6.96
CA ARG A 27 21.09 -0.71 -7.98
C ARG A 27 19.97 0.31 -7.75
N ALA A 28 18.95 -0.11 -7.01
CA ALA A 28 17.82 0.72 -6.60
C ALA A 28 17.26 0.21 -5.27
N VAL A 29 16.39 0.99 -4.67
CA VAL A 29 15.64 0.59 -3.48
C VAL A 29 14.17 0.94 -3.62
N MET A 30 13.31 0.03 -3.17
CA MET A 30 11.88 0.22 -3.12
C MET A 30 11.39 0.26 -1.67
N CYS A 31 10.67 1.34 -1.30
CA CYS A 31 9.86 1.39 -0.09
C CYS A 31 8.52 0.72 -0.38
N LEU A 32 8.09 -0.21 0.47
CA LEU A 32 6.86 -0.98 0.28
C LEU A 32 5.85 -0.69 1.39
N VAL A 33 4.61 -0.39 0.97
CA VAL A 33 3.48 -0.09 1.85
C VAL A 33 2.34 -1.07 1.56
N HIS A 34 2.06 -1.93 2.52
CA HIS A 34 1.05 -2.99 2.42
C HIS A 34 -0.40 -2.49 2.52
N GLY A 35 -1.37 -3.35 2.23
CA GLY A 35 -2.81 -3.08 2.27
C GLY A 35 -3.44 -3.17 3.68
N PHE A 36 -4.77 -3.01 3.73
CA PHE A 36 -5.52 -3.13 4.97
C PHE A 36 -5.62 -4.59 5.43
N GLY A 37 -5.45 -4.79 6.73
CA GLY A 37 -5.66 -6.10 7.35
C GLY A 37 -4.55 -7.12 7.11
N GLU A 38 -3.48 -6.74 6.43
CA GLU A 38 -2.32 -7.56 6.13
C GLU A 38 -1.01 -6.99 6.72
N HIS A 39 0.15 -7.44 6.25
CA HIS A 39 1.45 -7.03 6.75
C HIS A 39 2.57 -7.21 5.71
N SER A 40 3.73 -6.61 5.95
CA SER A 40 4.88 -6.63 5.04
C SER A 40 5.42 -8.02 4.71
N GLY A 41 5.22 -9.01 5.58
CA GLY A 41 5.71 -10.39 5.36
C GLY A 41 5.09 -11.08 4.15
N ARG A 42 3.89 -10.69 3.74
CA ARG A 42 3.21 -11.25 2.57
C ARG A 42 3.87 -10.91 1.23
N TYR A 43 4.81 -9.99 1.25
CA TYR A 43 5.56 -9.54 0.07
C TYR A 43 6.93 -10.21 -0.08
N GLU A 44 7.20 -11.30 0.64
CA GLU A 44 8.49 -12.01 0.60
C GLU A 44 8.85 -12.43 -0.84
N HIS A 45 7.92 -13.03 -1.59
CA HIS A 45 8.15 -13.46 -2.97
C HIS A 45 8.49 -12.30 -3.91
N MET A 46 7.73 -11.21 -3.81
CA MET A 46 8.00 -10.00 -4.58
C MET A 46 9.39 -9.44 -4.26
N ALA A 47 9.71 -9.33 -2.98
CA ALA A 47 11.00 -8.81 -2.54
C ALA A 47 12.17 -9.69 -3.01
N GLN A 48 12.04 -11.01 -2.96
CA GLN A 48 13.07 -11.95 -3.46
C GLN A 48 13.25 -11.81 -4.98
N HIS A 49 12.17 -11.70 -5.74
CA HIS A 49 12.24 -11.49 -7.19
C HIS A 49 12.97 -10.17 -7.52
N LEU A 50 12.60 -9.09 -6.86
CA LEU A 50 13.22 -7.78 -7.03
C LEU A 50 14.69 -7.78 -6.59
N ASN A 51 15.05 -8.50 -5.52
CA ASN A 51 16.44 -8.66 -5.11
C ASN A 51 17.29 -9.32 -6.20
N GLY A 52 16.74 -10.34 -6.90
CA GLY A 52 17.40 -10.97 -8.05
C GLY A 52 17.72 -9.97 -9.17
N ALA A 53 16.92 -8.91 -9.30
CA ALA A 53 17.17 -7.82 -10.25
C ALA A 53 17.98 -6.65 -9.67
N GLY A 54 18.55 -6.80 -8.47
CA GLY A 54 19.35 -5.75 -7.83
C GLY A 54 18.53 -4.63 -7.18
N ILE A 55 17.27 -4.87 -6.83
CA ILE A 55 16.43 -3.91 -6.11
C ILE A 55 16.29 -4.37 -4.67
N SER A 56 16.82 -3.60 -3.72
CA SER A 56 16.54 -3.81 -2.30
C SER A 56 15.14 -3.35 -1.95
N VAL A 57 14.48 -4.03 -0.99
CA VAL A 57 13.13 -3.67 -0.55
C VAL A 57 13.15 -3.37 0.95
N VAL A 58 12.54 -2.26 1.35
CA VAL A 58 12.37 -1.89 2.75
C VAL A 58 10.87 -1.66 3.00
N ALA A 59 10.33 -2.32 4.00
CA ALA A 59 8.92 -2.22 4.37
C ALA A 59 8.75 -2.03 5.88
N ILE A 60 7.61 -1.48 6.27
CA ILE A 60 7.12 -1.53 7.65
C ILE A 60 5.75 -2.19 7.66
N ASP A 61 5.42 -2.82 8.77
CA ASP A 61 4.03 -3.07 9.10
C ASP A 61 3.45 -1.73 9.59
N LEU A 62 2.39 -1.26 8.94
CA LEU A 62 1.72 -0.02 9.33
C LEU A 62 1.14 -0.14 10.75
N ARG A 63 0.96 0.98 11.44
CA ARG A 63 0.34 1.00 12.78
C ARG A 63 -0.91 0.15 12.87
N GLY A 64 -1.04 -0.65 13.91
CA GLY A 64 -2.18 -1.55 14.11
C GLY A 64 -2.24 -2.74 13.14
N HIS A 65 -1.16 -3.03 12.40
CA HIS A 65 -1.05 -4.16 11.48
C HIS A 65 0.18 -5.03 11.79
N GLY A 66 0.14 -6.27 11.35
CA GLY A 66 1.26 -7.20 11.48
C GLY A 66 1.84 -7.25 12.90
N ARG A 67 3.14 -6.94 13.02
CA ARG A 67 3.91 -6.95 14.28
C ARG A 67 4.16 -5.55 14.84
N SER A 68 3.62 -4.50 14.18
CA SER A 68 3.66 -3.12 14.70
C SER A 68 2.70 -2.94 15.87
N GLU A 69 3.03 -1.99 16.73
CA GLU A 69 2.19 -1.61 17.86
C GLU A 69 0.89 -0.93 17.42
N GLY A 70 0.00 -0.69 18.38
CA GLY A 70 -1.30 -0.08 18.19
C GLY A 70 -2.44 -1.08 18.13
N PRO A 71 -3.66 -0.66 18.44
CA PRO A 71 -4.83 -1.52 18.32
C PRO A 71 -5.09 -1.91 16.87
N ARG A 72 -5.47 -3.17 16.62
CA ARG A 72 -5.68 -3.72 15.27
C ARG A 72 -6.61 -2.86 14.42
N GLY A 73 -6.10 -2.47 13.24
CA GLY A 73 -6.84 -1.67 12.25
C GLY A 73 -7.22 -0.26 12.71
N VAL A 74 -6.54 0.28 13.71
CA VAL A 74 -6.82 1.62 14.24
C VAL A 74 -5.72 2.60 13.87
N SER A 75 -6.12 3.70 13.23
CA SER A 75 -5.40 4.96 13.20
C SER A 75 -6.35 6.07 13.57
N ARG A 76 -5.98 6.91 14.53
CA ARG A 76 -6.85 8.01 15.00
C ARG A 76 -7.02 9.08 13.93
N GLN A 77 -5.95 9.33 13.17
CA GLN A 77 -5.92 10.30 12.10
C GLN A 77 -5.18 9.71 10.89
N TYR A 78 -5.59 10.07 9.69
CA TYR A 78 -4.89 9.64 8.48
C TYR A 78 -3.46 10.23 8.39
N ALA A 79 -3.26 11.38 9.02
CA ALA A 79 -1.94 12.00 9.13
C ALA A 79 -0.91 11.12 9.87
N ASP A 80 -1.36 10.26 10.81
CA ASP A 80 -0.47 9.33 11.52
C ASP A 80 0.08 8.26 10.55
N MET A 81 -0.76 7.76 9.63
CA MET A 81 -0.34 6.83 8.57
C MET A 81 0.69 7.50 7.63
N SER A 82 0.46 8.77 7.29
CA SER A 82 1.40 9.54 6.47
C SER A 82 2.74 9.76 7.18
N ALA A 83 2.74 9.93 8.50
CA ALA A 83 3.95 10.03 9.30
C ALA A 83 4.72 8.70 9.38
N ASP A 84 4.00 7.57 9.46
CA ASP A 84 4.61 6.23 9.40
C ASP A 84 5.30 6.01 8.04
N LEU A 85 4.65 6.42 6.95
CA LEU A 85 5.26 6.40 5.62
C LEU A 85 6.51 7.27 5.54
N ASN A 86 6.48 8.49 6.08
CA ASN A 86 7.67 9.36 6.15
C ASN A 86 8.80 8.73 6.97
N THR A 87 8.45 8.01 8.05
CA THR A 87 9.41 7.26 8.87
C THR A 87 10.10 6.16 8.05
N LEU A 88 9.34 5.40 7.24
CA LEU A 88 9.88 4.40 6.31
C LEU A 88 10.81 5.04 5.27
N LEU A 89 10.38 6.14 4.64
CA LEU A 89 11.17 6.84 3.62
C LEU A 89 12.49 7.38 4.18
N ALA A 90 12.46 7.98 5.37
CA ALA A 90 13.66 8.47 6.06
C ALA A 90 14.62 7.33 6.39
N LYS A 91 14.11 6.20 6.91
CA LYS A 91 14.93 5.00 7.19
C LYS A 91 15.58 4.47 5.91
N THR A 92 14.82 4.37 4.83
CA THR A 92 15.31 3.86 3.54
C THR A 92 16.37 4.79 2.97
N LYS A 93 16.18 6.10 3.07
CA LYS A 93 17.18 7.09 2.63
C LYS A 93 18.49 7.00 3.42
N THR A 94 18.41 6.67 4.71
CA THR A 94 19.61 6.43 5.54
C THR A 94 20.34 5.15 5.11
N LEU A 95 19.61 4.09 4.75
CA LEU A 95 20.21 2.82 4.31
C LEU A 95 20.85 2.94 2.91
N TYR A 96 20.24 3.72 2.02
CA TYR A 96 20.61 3.81 0.60
C TYR A 96 20.67 5.28 0.13
N PRO A 97 21.60 6.12 0.64
CA PRO A 97 21.60 7.57 0.38
C PRO A 97 21.81 7.95 -1.09
N HIS A 98 22.43 7.08 -1.88
CA HIS A 98 22.87 7.37 -3.26
C HIS A 98 22.13 6.58 -4.34
N LEU A 99 21.26 5.64 -3.98
CA LEU A 99 20.54 4.85 -4.96
C LEU A 99 19.25 5.54 -5.41
N PRO A 100 18.70 5.20 -6.59
CA PRO A 100 17.35 5.54 -6.97
C PRO A 100 16.33 4.95 -5.99
N HIS A 101 15.35 5.78 -5.59
CA HIS A 101 14.30 5.40 -4.64
C HIS A 101 12.95 5.32 -5.32
N TYR A 102 12.24 4.23 -5.12
CA TYR A 102 10.87 4.03 -5.59
C TYR A 102 9.94 3.78 -4.41
N LEU A 103 8.67 4.18 -4.57
CA LEU A 103 7.65 3.98 -3.55
C LEU A 103 6.52 3.13 -4.13
N PHE A 104 6.34 1.94 -3.55
CA PHE A 104 5.26 1.02 -3.90
C PHE A 104 4.19 1.00 -2.83
N GLY A 105 2.91 0.95 -3.24
CA GLY A 105 1.79 0.72 -2.34
C GLY A 105 0.70 -0.13 -2.98
N HIS A 106 0.12 -1.00 -2.16
CA HIS A 106 -1.01 -1.84 -2.55
C HIS A 106 -2.27 -1.48 -1.76
N SER A 107 -3.44 -1.46 -2.40
CA SER A 107 -4.74 -1.30 -1.75
C SER A 107 -4.79 -0.04 -0.86
N MET A 108 -5.02 -0.16 0.44
CA MET A 108 -4.92 0.94 1.41
C MET A 108 -3.55 1.65 1.32
N GLY A 109 -2.46 0.88 1.23
CA GLY A 109 -1.11 1.42 1.04
C GLY A 109 -0.98 2.16 -0.28
N GLY A 110 -1.65 1.70 -1.35
CA GLY A 110 -1.72 2.38 -2.63
C GLY A 110 -2.43 3.74 -2.55
N GLY A 111 -3.57 3.80 -1.85
CA GLY A 111 -4.25 5.06 -1.55
C GLY A 111 -3.35 6.04 -0.75
N LEU A 112 -2.63 5.51 0.25
CA LEU A 112 -1.68 6.30 1.05
C LEU A 112 -0.52 6.84 0.20
N VAL A 113 0.01 6.03 -0.72
CA VAL A 113 1.08 6.43 -1.65
C VAL A 113 0.62 7.51 -2.62
N LEU A 114 -0.57 7.40 -3.20
CA LEU A 114 -1.14 8.45 -4.06
C LEU A 114 -1.38 9.75 -3.30
N HIS A 115 -1.97 9.67 -2.12
CA HIS A 115 -2.18 10.83 -1.26
C HIS A 115 -0.86 11.49 -0.87
N HIS A 116 0.16 10.71 -0.46
CA HIS A 116 1.50 11.23 -0.16
C HIS A 116 2.09 11.95 -1.37
N GLY A 117 2.03 11.36 -2.56
CA GLY A 117 2.55 11.96 -3.78
C GLY A 117 1.90 13.30 -4.14
N LEU A 118 0.62 13.49 -3.84
CA LEU A 118 -0.09 14.74 -4.08
C LEU A 118 0.18 15.82 -3.02
N PHE A 119 0.14 15.45 -1.74
CA PHE A 119 0.07 16.44 -0.65
C PHE A 119 1.37 16.58 0.15
N LYS A 120 2.24 15.56 0.15
CA LYS A 120 3.48 15.55 0.93
C LYS A 120 4.63 14.86 0.18
N PRO A 121 4.89 15.21 -1.08
CA PRO A 121 5.88 14.51 -1.88
C PRO A 121 7.26 14.60 -1.23
N SER A 122 7.88 13.46 -1.00
CA SER A 122 9.27 13.39 -0.54
C SER A 122 10.21 13.70 -1.69
N ALA A 123 11.20 14.57 -1.44
CA ALA A 123 12.23 14.85 -2.42
C ALA A 123 13.09 13.59 -2.71
N GLY A 124 13.41 13.36 -3.97
CA GLY A 124 14.33 12.30 -4.39
C GLY A 124 13.70 10.93 -4.61
N LEU A 125 12.36 10.84 -4.72
CA LEU A 125 11.70 9.65 -5.26
C LEU A 125 11.77 9.68 -6.79
N ASN A 126 12.26 8.59 -7.38
CA ASN A 126 12.39 8.43 -8.82
C ASN A 126 11.09 8.00 -9.49
N GLY A 127 10.18 7.36 -8.74
CA GLY A 127 8.87 6.95 -9.26
C GLY A 127 7.99 6.31 -8.19
N TYR A 128 6.72 6.20 -8.56
CA TYR A 128 5.66 5.62 -7.75
C TYR A 128 5.09 4.41 -8.48
N LEU A 129 4.87 3.33 -7.75
CA LEU A 129 4.24 2.10 -8.24
C LEU A 129 3.02 1.82 -7.37
N VAL A 130 1.87 1.65 -7.97
CA VAL A 130 0.63 1.55 -7.20
C VAL A 130 -0.24 0.43 -7.76
N SER A 131 -0.61 -0.49 -6.87
CA SER A 131 -1.42 -1.67 -7.15
C SER A 131 -2.80 -1.55 -6.52
N ALA A 132 -3.86 -1.62 -7.33
CA ALA A 132 -5.26 -1.65 -6.87
C ALA A 132 -5.56 -0.67 -5.72
N PRO A 133 -5.23 0.64 -5.85
CA PRO A 133 -5.28 1.56 -4.72
C PRO A 133 -6.69 1.73 -4.19
N LEU A 134 -6.80 1.84 -2.85
CA LEU A 134 -8.05 2.29 -2.24
C LEU A 134 -8.20 3.81 -2.45
N ILE A 135 -8.60 4.19 -3.65
CA ILE A 135 -9.11 5.54 -3.94
C ILE A 135 -10.56 5.61 -3.50
N LEU A 136 -11.40 4.69 -4.01
CA LEU A 136 -12.75 4.45 -3.50
C LEU A 136 -12.93 2.94 -3.26
N PRO A 137 -13.75 2.54 -2.29
CA PRO A 137 -14.13 1.13 -2.14
C PRO A 137 -15.06 0.74 -3.30
N LYS A 138 -15.04 -0.56 -3.68
CA LYS A 138 -15.90 -1.11 -4.72
C LYS A 138 -17.37 -0.88 -4.40
N ASP A 139 -17.78 -1.16 -3.17
CA ASP A 139 -19.12 -0.90 -2.68
C ASP A 139 -19.14 0.44 -1.92
N PRO A 140 -19.94 1.41 -2.36
CA PRO A 140 -20.00 2.72 -1.71
C PRO A 140 -20.43 2.63 -0.25
N VAL A 141 -19.71 3.29 0.64
CA VAL A 141 -20.07 3.36 2.06
C VAL A 141 -21.31 4.24 2.24
N PRO A 142 -22.39 3.76 2.90
CA PRO A 142 -23.57 4.56 3.17
C PRO A 142 -23.22 5.85 3.91
N LYS A 143 -23.73 7.00 3.44
CA LYS A 143 -23.43 8.32 4.03
C LYS A 143 -23.77 8.39 5.52
N ALA A 144 -24.87 7.75 5.94
CA ALA A 144 -25.27 7.69 7.35
C ALA A 144 -24.22 6.95 8.21
N LEU A 145 -23.67 5.82 7.71
CA LEU A 145 -22.64 5.06 8.41
C LEU A 145 -21.34 5.86 8.49
N LEU A 146 -20.93 6.52 7.42
CA LEU A 146 -19.76 7.39 7.39
C LEU A 146 -19.94 8.58 8.35
N GLY A 147 -21.15 9.18 8.41
CA GLY A 147 -21.50 10.23 9.36
C GLY A 147 -21.39 9.77 10.80
N LEU A 148 -21.90 8.58 11.10
CA LEU A 148 -21.78 7.96 12.45
C LEU A 148 -20.30 7.69 12.79
N ALA A 149 -19.52 7.14 11.87
CA ALA A 149 -18.09 6.89 12.08
C ALA A 149 -17.29 8.18 12.36
N LYS A 150 -17.67 9.30 11.70
CA LYS A 150 -17.09 10.65 11.97
C LYS A 150 -17.33 11.12 13.40
N ILE A 151 -18.43 10.74 14.03
CA ILE A 151 -18.73 11.06 15.43
C ILE A 151 -18.00 10.08 16.35
N LEU A 152 -18.15 8.78 16.08
CA LEU A 152 -17.61 7.72 16.95
C LEU A 152 -16.08 7.76 17.06
N ARG A 153 -15.35 8.19 16.02
CA ARG A 153 -13.88 8.32 16.12
C ARG A 153 -13.40 9.28 17.22
N HIS A 154 -14.23 10.22 17.63
CA HIS A 154 -13.90 11.16 18.70
C HIS A 154 -14.30 10.65 20.10
N ILE A 155 -15.38 9.87 20.19
CA ILE A 155 -15.90 9.31 21.43
C ILE A 155 -15.20 7.99 21.76
N LEU A 156 -14.95 7.17 20.74
CA LEU A 156 -14.32 5.86 20.81
C LEU A 156 -13.10 5.82 19.88
N PRO A 157 -12.00 6.51 20.18
CA PRO A 157 -10.86 6.67 19.26
C PRO A 157 -10.16 5.36 18.89
N ASN A 158 -10.29 4.33 19.73
CA ASN A 158 -9.82 2.98 19.46
C ASN A 158 -10.96 2.04 19.02
N GLY A 159 -12.18 2.58 18.81
CA GLY A 159 -13.34 1.82 18.35
C GLY A 159 -13.25 1.46 16.87
N GLY A 160 -13.98 0.42 16.48
CA GLY A 160 -14.04 -0.06 15.09
C GLY A 160 -15.06 -1.18 14.94
N LEU A 161 -15.29 -1.57 13.70
CA LEU A 161 -16.20 -2.64 13.31
C LEU A 161 -15.43 -3.79 12.65
N PRO A 162 -15.96 -5.01 12.69
CA PRO A 162 -15.51 -6.10 11.83
C PRO A 162 -15.62 -5.70 10.35
N ASN A 163 -14.57 -5.92 9.59
CA ASN A 163 -14.50 -5.73 8.14
C ASN A 163 -13.59 -6.83 7.54
N PRO A 164 -13.95 -8.11 7.69
CA PRO A 164 -13.10 -9.19 7.22
C PRO A 164 -13.01 -9.17 5.69
N ILE A 165 -11.80 -9.34 5.19
CA ILE A 165 -11.53 -9.58 3.78
C ILE A 165 -11.46 -11.09 3.58
N SER A 166 -12.26 -11.62 2.67
CA SER A 166 -12.24 -13.04 2.30
C SER A 166 -11.14 -13.31 1.30
N GLY A 167 -10.48 -14.47 1.39
CA GLY A 167 -9.53 -14.96 0.41
C GLY A 167 -10.08 -15.00 -1.02
N GLU A 168 -11.39 -15.20 -1.17
CA GLU A 168 -12.10 -15.17 -2.47
C GLU A 168 -12.05 -13.81 -3.19
N LYS A 169 -11.75 -12.74 -2.46
CA LYS A 169 -11.64 -11.39 -3.03
C LYS A 169 -10.21 -10.95 -3.32
N ILE A 170 -9.22 -11.71 -2.86
CA ILE A 170 -7.81 -11.31 -2.99
C ILE A 170 -7.10 -11.98 -4.16
N SER A 171 -7.40 -13.26 -4.44
CA SER A 171 -6.73 -14.05 -5.49
C SER A 171 -7.66 -15.08 -6.09
N THR A 172 -7.41 -15.47 -7.35
CA THR A 172 -8.06 -16.62 -8.00
C THR A 172 -7.42 -17.94 -7.57
N LEU A 173 -6.18 -17.92 -7.04
CA LEU A 173 -5.40 -19.10 -6.70
C LEU A 173 -5.78 -19.69 -5.34
N PRO A 174 -6.21 -20.98 -5.24
CA PRO A 174 -6.62 -21.57 -3.98
C PRO A 174 -5.54 -21.55 -2.89
N ASN A 175 -4.27 -21.72 -3.27
CA ASN A 175 -3.18 -21.68 -2.30
C ASN A 175 -2.99 -20.29 -1.69
N GLU A 176 -3.09 -19.22 -2.48
CA GLU A 176 -2.98 -17.84 -1.99
C GLU A 176 -4.13 -17.50 -1.04
N LYS A 177 -5.35 -17.95 -1.36
CA LYS A 177 -6.51 -17.82 -0.46
C LYS A 177 -6.25 -18.51 0.88
N ALA A 178 -5.79 -19.75 0.87
CA ALA A 178 -5.50 -20.52 2.08
C ALA A 178 -4.38 -19.89 2.91
N ILE A 179 -3.31 -19.39 2.27
CA ILE A 179 -2.21 -18.67 2.93
C ILE A 179 -2.76 -17.41 3.61
N TYR A 180 -3.60 -16.64 2.92
CA TYR A 180 -4.19 -15.42 3.48
C TYR A 180 -5.06 -15.71 4.70
N GLU A 181 -5.93 -16.71 4.61
CA GLU A 181 -6.90 -17.07 5.65
C GLU A 181 -6.27 -17.71 6.88
N SER A 182 -5.12 -18.39 6.70
CA SER A 182 -4.39 -19.03 7.80
C SER A 182 -3.35 -18.14 8.47
N ASP A 183 -3.15 -16.93 8.01
CA ASP A 183 -2.15 -16.01 8.56
C ASP A 183 -2.68 -15.27 9.79
N ASP A 184 -2.19 -15.60 10.97
CA ASP A 184 -2.59 -15.02 12.26
C ASP A 184 -2.25 -13.52 12.39
N LEU A 185 -1.39 -12.97 11.54
CA LEU A 185 -1.07 -11.55 11.50
C LEU A 185 -2.07 -10.74 10.69
N ASN A 186 -2.87 -11.40 9.86
CA ASN A 186 -3.97 -10.76 9.15
C ASN A 186 -5.15 -10.49 10.10
N HIS A 187 -5.90 -9.45 9.82
CA HIS A 187 -7.07 -9.11 10.62
C HIS A 187 -8.16 -8.41 9.82
N GLY A 188 -9.40 -8.56 10.25
CA GLY A 188 -10.57 -7.90 9.65
C GLY A 188 -11.20 -6.86 10.58
N ARG A 189 -10.42 -6.08 11.34
CA ARG A 189 -10.96 -5.02 12.19
C ARG A 189 -10.63 -3.65 11.61
N LEU A 190 -11.67 -2.84 11.35
CA LEU A 190 -11.55 -1.49 10.79
C LEU A 190 -11.96 -0.44 11.82
N GLY A 191 -10.98 0.36 12.26
CA GLY A 191 -11.18 1.48 13.19
C GLY A 191 -11.91 2.65 12.55
N PHE A 192 -12.76 3.35 13.32
CA PHE A 192 -13.54 4.48 12.80
C PHE A 192 -12.67 5.61 12.24
N GLY A 193 -11.56 5.94 12.92
CA GLY A 193 -10.61 6.97 12.47
C GLY A 193 -9.95 6.59 11.13
N LEU A 194 -9.50 5.33 11.01
CA LEU A 194 -8.90 4.81 9.80
C LEU A 194 -9.91 4.80 8.63
N ALA A 195 -11.13 4.29 8.85
CA ALA A 195 -12.18 4.26 7.82
C ALA A 195 -12.49 5.66 7.27
N VAL A 196 -12.76 6.62 8.15
CA VAL A 196 -13.05 8.01 7.77
C VAL A 196 -11.86 8.63 7.06
N GLY A 197 -10.64 8.36 7.52
CA GLY A 197 -9.41 8.89 6.94
C GLY A 197 -9.16 8.37 5.53
N MET A 198 -9.30 7.06 5.32
CA MET A 198 -9.09 6.44 4.00
C MET A 198 -10.10 6.96 2.96
N ILE A 199 -11.40 7.03 3.32
CA ILE A 199 -12.42 7.53 2.40
C ILE A 199 -12.16 8.99 2.04
N GLY A 200 -11.90 9.85 3.04
CA GLY A 200 -11.60 11.26 2.80
C GLY A 200 -10.35 11.47 1.94
N ALA A 201 -9.28 10.73 2.22
CA ALA A 201 -8.04 10.80 1.44
C ALA A 201 -8.25 10.35 -0.03
N GLY A 202 -9.06 9.31 -0.26
CA GLY A 202 -9.39 8.87 -1.61
C GLY A 202 -10.19 9.91 -2.40
N GLU A 203 -11.18 10.56 -1.78
CA GLU A 203 -11.93 11.68 -2.37
C GLU A 203 -10.99 12.86 -2.72
N GLU A 204 -10.03 13.18 -1.83
CA GLU A 204 -9.02 14.21 -2.08
C GLU A 204 -8.10 13.83 -3.25
N VAL A 205 -7.67 12.56 -3.34
CA VAL A 205 -6.85 12.03 -4.44
C VAL A 205 -7.55 12.23 -5.77
N LEU A 206 -8.84 11.87 -5.89
CA LEU A 206 -9.61 12.09 -7.12
C LEU A 206 -9.77 13.56 -7.47
N THR A 207 -10.08 14.40 -6.49
CA THR A 207 -10.26 15.86 -6.69
C THR A 207 -8.99 16.53 -7.19
N LYS A 208 -7.83 16.02 -6.79
CA LYS A 208 -6.51 16.55 -7.09
C LYS A 208 -5.73 15.76 -8.15
N ALA A 209 -6.36 14.80 -8.82
CA ALA A 209 -5.69 13.93 -9.79
C ALA A 209 -4.93 14.71 -10.88
N LYS A 210 -5.48 15.82 -11.36
CA LYS A 210 -4.86 16.72 -12.37
C LYS A 210 -3.54 17.37 -11.89
N ASP A 211 -3.33 17.44 -10.57
CA ASP A 211 -2.12 18.04 -9.98
C ASP A 211 -0.97 16.99 -9.87
N TRP A 212 -1.24 15.74 -10.23
CA TRP A 212 -0.23 14.71 -10.28
C TRP A 212 0.70 14.89 -11.50
N ASN A 213 2.00 14.97 -11.26
CA ASN A 213 3.00 15.21 -12.32
C ASN A 213 4.28 14.35 -12.17
N LYS A 214 4.26 13.34 -11.31
CA LYS A 214 5.40 12.46 -11.01
C LYS A 214 5.32 11.17 -11.82
N PRO A 215 6.47 10.51 -12.13
CA PRO A 215 6.44 9.19 -12.76
C PRO A 215 5.62 8.21 -11.92
N LEU A 216 4.59 7.61 -12.51
CA LEU A 216 3.67 6.69 -11.86
C LEU A 216 3.36 5.52 -12.78
N CYS A 217 3.54 4.30 -12.28
CA CYS A 217 2.96 3.10 -12.82
C CYS A 217 1.80 2.66 -11.90
N LEU A 218 0.60 2.72 -12.41
CA LEU A 218 -0.64 2.36 -11.72
C LEU A 218 -1.24 1.15 -12.42
N TRP A 219 -1.57 0.10 -11.67
CA TRP A 219 -2.29 -1.04 -12.23
C TRP A 219 -3.46 -1.49 -11.38
N HIS A 220 -4.49 -2.02 -12.03
CA HIS A 220 -5.70 -2.46 -11.37
C HIS A 220 -6.37 -3.58 -12.16
N SER A 221 -7.00 -4.52 -11.46
CA SER A 221 -7.85 -5.54 -12.10
C SER A 221 -9.27 -5.02 -12.31
N LYS A 222 -9.86 -5.36 -13.45
CA LYS A 222 -11.28 -5.04 -13.73
C LYS A 222 -12.25 -5.83 -12.85
N GLU A 223 -11.84 -7.00 -12.39
CA GLU A 223 -12.61 -7.90 -11.54
C GLU A 223 -12.44 -7.64 -10.04
N ASP A 224 -11.66 -6.61 -9.67
CA ASP A 224 -11.45 -6.26 -8.27
C ASP A 224 -12.77 -6.06 -7.51
N LYS A 225 -12.92 -6.79 -6.40
CA LYS A 225 -14.11 -6.80 -5.54
C LYS A 225 -13.95 -5.97 -4.27
N LEU A 226 -12.79 -5.34 -4.07
CA LEU A 226 -12.47 -4.57 -2.86
C LEU A 226 -12.34 -3.08 -3.13
N THR A 227 -11.60 -2.72 -4.19
CA THR A 227 -11.38 -1.32 -4.58
C THR A 227 -11.97 -1.03 -5.96
N ASP A 228 -12.41 0.21 -6.16
CA ASP A 228 -13.11 0.59 -7.38
C ASP A 228 -12.13 0.84 -8.52
N PHE A 229 -12.15 -0.04 -9.52
CA PHE A 229 -11.37 0.09 -10.76
C PHE A 229 -11.64 1.43 -11.46
N SER A 230 -12.91 1.86 -11.52
CA SER A 230 -13.28 3.09 -12.22
C SER A 230 -12.68 4.35 -11.57
N ALA A 231 -12.45 4.31 -10.26
CA ALA A 231 -11.76 5.40 -9.56
C ALA A 231 -10.27 5.48 -9.94
N SER A 232 -9.61 4.34 -10.13
CA SER A 232 -8.21 4.30 -10.63
C SER A 232 -8.12 4.77 -12.07
N GLU A 233 -9.06 4.37 -12.92
CA GLU A 233 -9.14 4.82 -14.30
C GLU A 233 -9.37 6.33 -14.38
N ALA A 234 -10.34 6.87 -13.62
CA ALA A 234 -10.64 8.30 -13.57
C ALA A 234 -9.44 9.13 -13.04
N PHE A 235 -8.69 8.61 -12.07
CA PHE A 235 -7.45 9.22 -11.61
C PHE A 235 -6.41 9.25 -12.73
N SER A 236 -6.17 8.13 -13.39
CA SER A 236 -5.14 7.99 -14.43
C SER A 236 -5.39 8.88 -15.64
N GLN A 237 -6.64 9.09 -16.01
CA GLN A 237 -7.06 9.97 -17.13
C GLN A 237 -6.73 11.45 -16.87
N GLN A 238 -6.59 11.87 -15.62
CA GLN A 238 -6.30 13.25 -15.24
C GLN A 238 -4.83 13.46 -14.85
N ALA A 239 -4.18 12.40 -14.34
CA ALA A 239 -2.81 12.45 -13.84
C ALA A 239 -1.81 12.55 -15.00
N GLN A 240 -0.84 13.46 -14.89
CA GLN A 240 0.28 13.53 -15.83
C GLN A 240 1.33 12.46 -15.46
N ASN A 241 2.09 11.98 -16.45
CA ASN A 241 3.15 10.97 -16.27
C ASN A 241 2.66 9.68 -15.57
N CYS A 242 1.43 9.27 -15.82
CA CYS A 242 0.82 8.04 -15.29
C CYS A 242 0.70 7.00 -16.40
N GLU A 243 1.41 5.88 -16.27
CA GLU A 243 1.19 4.67 -17.08
C GLU A 243 0.13 3.83 -16.33
N PHE A 244 -1.08 3.68 -16.91
CA PHE A 244 -2.15 2.88 -16.33
C PHE A 244 -2.28 1.54 -17.05
N ILE A 245 -2.14 0.45 -16.30
CA ILE A 245 -2.20 -0.92 -16.80
C ILE A 245 -3.39 -1.63 -16.20
N THR A 246 -4.20 -2.25 -17.04
CA THR A 246 -5.36 -3.05 -16.63
C THR A 246 -5.04 -4.53 -16.68
N PHE A 247 -5.45 -5.24 -15.64
CA PHE A 247 -5.42 -6.70 -15.61
C PHE A 247 -6.85 -7.24 -15.72
N GLU A 248 -6.99 -8.44 -16.27
CA GLU A 248 -8.27 -9.15 -16.42
C GLU A 248 -8.12 -10.58 -15.91
N ASN A 249 -9.24 -11.18 -15.48
CA ASN A 249 -9.32 -12.55 -14.95
C ASN A 249 -8.45 -12.80 -13.70
N VAL A 250 -8.22 -11.77 -12.90
CA VAL A 250 -7.50 -11.84 -11.62
C VAL A 250 -8.22 -10.99 -10.58
N GLU A 251 -8.03 -11.32 -9.32
CA GLU A 251 -8.63 -10.59 -8.20
C GLU A 251 -7.73 -9.43 -7.72
N HIS A 252 -7.97 -8.94 -6.52
CA HIS A 252 -7.36 -7.73 -5.95
C HIS A 252 -5.83 -7.77 -5.86
N GLU A 253 -5.25 -8.91 -5.43
CA GLU A 253 -3.81 -9.05 -5.22
C GLU A 253 -3.10 -9.61 -6.47
N MET A 254 -3.03 -8.85 -7.55
CA MET A 254 -2.42 -9.25 -8.81
C MET A 254 -0.98 -9.80 -8.68
N HIS A 255 -0.25 -9.38 -7.65
CA HIS A 255 1.08 -9.87 -7.31
C HIS A 255 1.07 -11.24 -6.59
N ASN A 256 -0.09 -11.69 -6.13
CA ASN A 256 -0.36 -12.98 -5.53
C ASN A 256 -1.40 -13.78 -6.33
N ASP A 257 -1.47 -13.54 -7.64
CA ASP A 257 -2.39 -14.22 -8.54
C ASP A 257 -1.64 -14.74 -9.79
N THR A 258 -2.37 -15.26 -10.76
CA THR A 258 -1.83 -15.74 -12.04
C THR A 258 -1.08 -14.67 -12.83
N SER A 259 -1.33 -13.40 -12.56
CA SER A 259 -0.63 -12.24 -13.15
C SER A 259 0.69 -11.88 -12.47
N ARG A 260 1.15 -12.62 -11.46
CA ARG A 260 2.35 -12.34 -10.66
C ARG A 260 3.58 -11.97 -11.50
N GLU A 261 3.93 -12.80 -12.47
CA GLU A 261 5.12 -12.58 -13.30
C GLU A 261 4.96 -11.32 -14.18
N ALA A 262 3.77 -11.07 -14.70
CA ALA A 262 3.49 -9.86 -15.46
C ALA A 262 3.61 -8.59 -14.62
N VAL A 263 3.16 -8.64 -13.36
CA VAL A 263 3.32 -7.53 -12.39
C VAL A 263 4.80 -7.28 -12.13
N TYR A 264 5.59 -8.32 -11.88
CA TYR A 264 7.02 -8.16 -11.61
C TYR A 264 7.77 -7.61 -12.83
N ALA A 265 7.47 -8.10 -14.04
CA ALA A 265 8.05 -7.58 -15.28
C ALA A 265 7.68 -6.10 -15.49
N LEU A 266 6.42 -5.72 -15.19
CA LEU A 266 5.96 -4.33 -15.25
C LEU A 266 6.75 -3.44 -14.27
N MET A 267 6.95 -3.89 -13.03
CA MET A 267 7.71 -3.14 -12.03
C MET A 267 9.16 -2.92 -12.48
N LEU A 268 9.83 -3.97 -12.98
CA LEU A 268 11.20 -3.88 -13.46
C LEU A 268 11.32 -2.96 -14.69
N LYS A 269 10.38 -3.06 -15.64
CA LYS A 269 10.31 -2.18 -16.80
C LYS A 269 10.18 -0.71 -16.40
N PHE A 270 9.27 -0.40 -15.49
CA PHE A 270 9.05 0.97 -15.01
C PHE A 270 10.29 1.55 -14.30
N MET A 271 11.02 0.74 -13.56
CA MET A 271 12.26 1.16 -12.92
C MET A 271 13.45 1.26 -13.89
N ASP A 272 13.26 1.00 -15.20
CA ASP A 272 14.29 0.95 -16.24
C ASP A 272 15.47 0.03 -15.88
N LEU A 273 15.16 -1.03 -15.18
CA LEU A 273 16.13 -2.02 -14.74
C LEU A 273 15.94 -3.26 -15.61
N LYS A 274 16.71 -3.35 -16.70
CA LYS A 274 16.73 -4.56 -17.53
C LYS A 274 17.10 -5.77 -16.68
N THR A 275 16.30 -6.84 -16.77
CA THR A 275 16.68 -8.16 -16.25
C THR A 275 18.03 -8.56 -16.84
N VAL A 276 18.96 -8.90 -15.96
CA VAL A 276 20.28 -9.44 -16.34
C VAL A 276 20.14 -10.89 -16.73
#